data_8b3593d83c53c7e724f30c1ec9bfb93f
#
_entry.id   8b3593d83c53c7e724f30c1ec9bfb93f
#
_cell.length_a   1.000
_cell.length_b   1.000
_cell.length_c   1.000
_cell.angle_alpha   90.00
_cell.angle_beta   90.00
_cell.angle_gamma   90.00
#
_symmetry.space_group_name_H-M   'P 1'
#
loop_
_entity.id
_entity.type
_entity.pdbx_description
1 polymer ?
#
loop_
_entity_poly.entity_id
_entity_poly.type
_entity_poly.pdbx_seq_one_letter_code
_entity_poly.pdbx_strand_id
1 'polypeptide(L)'
;MPRDKSEVEASLVKKGFKPSNAGSDHNWFVYVDVAGKKAIGARTKTSHGRGFDLDDYLLGQMARQVSLTKKQFLELVDCPLSREDYETLLKAAGKL
;
A
#
# COMPACT_ATOMS: atom_id res chain seq x y z
N MET A 1 13.47 9.72 1.20
CA MET A 1 12.94 10.54 2.32
C MET A 1 11.94 9.72 3.11
N PRO A 2 12.04 9.73 4.44
CA PRO A 2 11.07 8.99 5.25
C PRO A 2 9.67 9.62 5.16
N ARG A 3 8.68 8.80 5.43
CA ARG A 3 7.29 9.23 5.47
C ARG A 3 6.69 8.84 6.81
N ASP A 4 5.81 9.69 7.31
CA ASP A 4 5.09 9.38 8.54
C ASP A 4 4.20 8.14 8.34
N LYS A 5 4.30 7.18 9.26
CA LYS A 5 3.56 5.92 9.20
C LYS A 5 2.05 6.15 9.10
N SER A 6 1.51 7.05 9.91
CA SER A 6 0.07 7.34 9.91
C SER A 6 -0.40 7.91 8.58
N GLU A 7 0.41 8.77 7.97
CA GLU A 7 0.09 9.34 6.66
C GLU A 7 0.09 8.28 5.57
N VAL A 8 1.08 7.37 5.61
CA VAL A 8 1.15 6.28 4.63
C VAL A 8 -0.06 5.37 4.78
N GLU A 9 -0.42 5.00 6.00
CA GLU A 9 -1.58 4.15 6.26
C GLU A 9 -2.87 4.80 5.79
N ALA A 10 -3.06 6.09 6.08
CA ALA A 10 -4.25 6.81 5.64
C ALA A 10 -4.32 6.89 4.11
N SER A 11 -3.19 7.10 3.45
CA SER A 11 -3.14 7.15 2.00
C SER A 11 -3.49 5.80 1.37
N LEU A 12 -3.01 4.71 1.95
CA LEU A 12 -3.33 3.36 1.46
C LEU A 12 -4.84 3.11 1.54
N VAL A 13 -5.46 3.44 2.65
CA VAL A 13 -6.91 3.29 2.81
C VAL A 13 -7.65 4.13 1.77
N LYS A 14 -7.22 5.36 1.56
CA LYS A 14 -7.82 6.27 0.58
C LYS A 14 -7.71 5.71 -0.84
N LYS A 15 -6.64 4.97 -1.13
CA LYS A 15 -6.38 4.42 -2.47
C LYS A 15 -6.96 3.02 -2.67
N GLY A 16 -7.78 2.54 -1.75
CA GLY A 16 -8.51 1.29 -1.92
C GLY A 16 -7.98 0.09 -1.14
N PHE A 17 -6.96 0.29 -0.29
CA PHE A 17 -6.48 -0.78 0.58
C PHE A 17 -7.35 -0.87 1.82
N LYS A 18 -7.75 -2.09 2.17
CA LYS A 18 -8.55 -2.33 3.37
C LYS A 18 -7.66 -2.83 4.50
N PRO A 19 -7.78 -2.26 5.70
CA PRO A 19 -7.08 -2.80 6.86
C PRO A 19 -7.55 -4.22 7.18
N SER A 20 -6.60 -5.08 7.55
CA SER A 20 -6.91 -6.46 7.92
C SER A 20 -5.96 -6.86 9.04
N ASN A 21 -6.39 -6.64 10.29
CA ASN A 21 -5.54 -6.82 11.47
C ASN A 21 -5.82 -8.07 12.28
N ALA A 22 -6.76 -8.89 11.85
CA ALA A 22 -7.24 -10.00 12.65
C ALA A 22 -6.12 -11.00 12.98
N GLY A 23 -5.79 -11.12 14.26
CA GLY A 23 -4.84 -12.11 14.77
C GLY A 23 -3.39 -11.88 14.36
N SER A 24 -3.03 -10.69 13.92
CA SER A 24 -1.69 -10.38 13.45
C SER A 24 -0.97 -9.40 14.36
N ASP A 25 0.36 -9.51 14.44
CA ASP A 25 1.22 -8.54 15.12
C ASP A 25 1.50 -7.32 14.25
N HIS A 26 0.99 -7.28 13.02
CA HIS A 26 1.18 -6.19 12.08
C HIS A 26 -0.15 -5.65 11.60
N ASN A 27 -0.14 -4.40 11.17
CA ASN A 27 -1.29 -3.79 10.51
C ASN A 27 -1.21 -4.14 9.03
N TRP A 28 -2.07 -5.03 8.57
CA TRP A 28 -2.10 -5.45 7.17
C TRP A 28 -3.04 -4.57 6.35
N PHE A 29 -2.65 -4.30 5.12
CA PHE A 29 -3.45 -3.54 4.16
C PHE A 29 -3.51 -4.33 2.86
N VAL A 30 -4.71 -4.64 2.40
CA VAL A 30 -4.93 -5.46 1.21
C VAL A 30 -5.74 -4.65 0.21
N TYR A 31 -5.26 -4.54 -1.02
CA TYR A 31 -5.99 -3.83 -2.06
C TYR A 31 -7.22 -4.63 -2.50
N VAL A 32 -8.35 -3.95 -2.59
CA VAL A 32 -9.61 -4.54 -3.05
C VAL A 32 -10.15 -3.63 -4.14
N ASP A 33 -10.54 -4.21 -5.29
CA ASP A 33 -11.08 -3.41 -6.39
C ASP A 33 -12.52 -2.96 -6.08
N VAL A 34 -13.10 -2.18 -6.99
CA VAL A 34 -14.44 -1.61 -6.78
C VAL A 34 -15.52 -2.69 -6.67
N ALA A 35 -15.28 -3.88 -7.21
CA ALA A 35 -16.19 -5.03 -7.11
C ALA A 35 -15.94 -5.86 -5.87
N GLY A 36 -14.97 -5.51 -5.03
CA GLY A 36 -14.63 -6.24 -3.82
C GLY A 36 -13.65 -7.39 -4.02
N LYS A 37 -13.06 -7.52 -5.20
CA LYS A 37 -12.09 -8.59 -5.49
C LYS A 37 -10.71 -8.20 -4.97
N LYS A 38 -10.07 -9.11 -4.24
CA LYS A 38 -8.71 -8.89 -3.75
C LYS A 38 -7.71 -9.08 -4.87
N ALA A 39 -6.77 -8.16 -4.99
CA ALA A 39 -5.71 -8.25 -5.97
C ALA A 39 -4.59 -9.17 -5.47
N ILE A 40 -3.98 -9.92 -6.38
CA ILE A 40 -2.83 -10.77 -6.07
C ILE A 40 -1.59 -9.87 -5.99
N GLY A 41 -0.76 -10.07 -4.93
CA GLY A 41 0.48 -9.31 -4.79
C GLY A 41 0.28 -7.82 -4.53
N ALA A 42 -0.86 -7.46 -3.96
CA ALA A 42 -1.18 -6.08 -3.63
C ALA A 42 -1.56 -5.97 -2.17
N ARG A 43 -0.66 -6.42 -1.29
CA ARG A 43 -0.86 -6.26 0.14
C ARG A 43 0.45 -5.95 0.81
N THR A 44 0.39 -5.12 1.84
CA THR A 44 1.55 -4.72 2.59
C THR A 44 1.20 -4.65 4.07
N LYS A 45 2.20 -4.48 4.89
CA LYS A 45 2.02 -4.41 6.35
C LYS A 45 2.87 -3.31 6.95
N THR A 46 2.43 -2.79 8.08
CA THR A 46 3.20 -1.89 8.93
C THR A 46 3.30 -2.49 10.31
N SER A 47 4.36 -2.14 11.05
CA SER A 47 4.52 -2.57 12.42
C SER A 47 3.53 -1.85 13.33
N HIS A 48 3.12 -2.51 14.41
CA HIS A 48 2.39 -1.82 15.49
C HIS A 48 3.31 -0.82 16.15
N GLY A 49 2.74 0.29 16.62
CA GLY A 49 3.46 1.33 17.27
C GLY A 49 3.04 2.69 16.76
N ARG A 50 3.52 3.73 17.47
CA ARG A 50 3.18 5.13 17.15
C ARG A 50 4.45 5.95 17.03
N GLY A 51 4.33 7.05 16.29
CA GLY A 51 5.32 8.10 16.34
C GLY A 51 6.64 7.79 15.68
N PHE A 52 6.67 6.87 14.73
CA PHE A 52 7.89 6.66 13.95
C PHE A 52 7.60 6.78 12.45
N ASP A 53 8.65 7.13 11.73
CA ASP A 53 8.58 7.26 10.29
C ASP A 53 8.97 5.96 9.61
N LEU A 54 8.42 5.75 8.41
CA LEU A 54 8.86 4.66 7.54
C LEU A 54 10.06 5.16 6.74
N ASP A 55 11.20 4.51 6.90
CA ASP A 55 12.41 4.90 6.19
C ASP A 55 12.39 4.37 4.75
N ASP A 56 13.42 4.75 3.98
CA ASP A 56 13.50 4.34 2.58
C ASP A 56 13.51 2.83 2.39
N TYR A 57 14.14 2.10 3.30
CA TYR A 57 14.19 0.64 3.22
C TYR A 57 12.80 0.05 3.38
N LEU A 58 12.05 0.49 4.39
CA LEU A 58 10.69 0.00 4.63
C LEU A 58 9.75 0.39 3.50
N LEU A 59 9.87 1.62 3.00
CA LEU A 59 9.07 2.07 1.86
C LEU A 59 9.35 1.24 0.62
N GLY A 60 10.60 0.89 0.39
CA GLY A 60 10.98 0.02 -0.73
C GLY A 60 10.40 -1.39 -0.60
N GLN A 61 10.38 -1.94 0.62
CA GLN A 61 9.75 -3.24 0.86
C GLN A 61 8.24 -3.19 0.62
N MET A 62 7.57 -2.16 1.12
CA MET A 62 6.15 -1.98 0.91
C MET A 62 5.80 -1.85 -0.57
N ALA A 63 6.63 -1.13 -1.32
CA ALA A 63 6.44 -0.99 -2.77
C ALA A 63 6.46 -2.35 -3.46
N ARG A 64 7.43 -3.19 -3.14
CA ARG A 64 7.50 -4.55 -3.71
C ARG A 64 6.29 -5.38 -3.34
N GLN A 65 5.84 -5.27 -2.11
CA GLN A 65 4.69 -6.04 -1.61
C GLN A 65 3.40 -5.66 -2.34
N VAL A 66 3.31 -4.43 -2.84
CA VAL A 66 2.14 -3.98 -3.61
C VAL A 66 2.39 -3.94 -5.11
N SER A 67 3.47 -4.57 -5.58
CA SER A 67 3.81 -4.70 -7.01
C SER A 67 4.13 -3.37 -7.69
N LEU A 68 4.77 -2.46 -6.98
CA LEU A 68 5.18 -1.15 -7.49
C LEU A 68 6.68 -0.96 -7.33
N THR A 69 7.24 -0.03 -8.10
CA THR A 69 8.57 0.50 -7.79
C THR A 69 8.45 1.44 -6.60
N LYS A 70 9.55 1.73 -5.93
CA LYS A 70 9.56 2.68 -4.82
C LYS A 70 9.01 4.04 -5.25
N LYS A 71 9.40 4.51 -6.42
CA LYS A 71 8.91 5.78 -6.97
C LYS A 71 7.39 5.75 -7.15
N GLN A 72 6.86 4.67 -7.74
CA GLN A 72 5.42 4.52 -7.95
C GLN A 72 4.68 4.45 -6.61
N PHE A 73 5.24 3.77 -5.63
CA PHE A 73 4.63 3.68 -4.30
C PHE A 73 4.55 5.05 -3.63
N LEU A 74 5.62 5.84 -3.72
CA LEU A 74 5.61 7.20 -3.18
C LEU A 74 4.61 8.08 -3.91
N GLU A 75 4.46 7.90 -5.22
CA GLU A 75 3.43 8.61 -5.99
C GLU A 75 2.03 8.21 -5.55
N LEU A 76 1.82 6.94 -5.23
CA LEU A 76 0.53 6.48 -4.70
C LEU A 76 0.23 7.13 -3.35
N VAL A 77 1.21 7.19 -2.47
CA VAL A 77 1.08 7.80 -1.14
C VAL A 77 0.87 9.30 -1.24
N ASP A 78 1.61 9.98 -2.11
CA ASP A 78 1.58 11.44 -2.25
C ASP A 78 0.45 11.94 -3.17
N CYS A 79 -0.37 11.05 -3.68
CA CYS A 79 -1.57 11.33 -4.46
C CYS A 79 -1.43 11.62 -5.97
N PRO A 80 -0.27 11.75 -6.60
CA PRO A 80 -0.26 11.87 -8.06
C PRO A 80 -0.69 10.58 -8.78
N LEU A 81 -0.44 9.40 -8.16
CA LEU A 81 -0.92 8.13 -8.71
C LEU A 81 -2.28 7.80 -8.11
N SER A 82 -3.33 7.81 -8.94
CA SER A 82 -4.68 7.55 -8.48
C SER A 82 -4.93 6.06 -8.27
N ARG A 83 -6.05 5.74 -7.58
CA ARG A 83 -6.49 4.36 -7.43
C ARG A 83 -6.72 3.69 -8.78
N GLU A 84 -7.32 4.41 -9.72
CA GLU A 84 -7.59 3.90 -11.06
C GLU A 84 -6.30 3.61 -11.82
N ASP A 85 -5.31 4.47 -11.70
CA ASP A 85 -3.99 4.25 -12.31
C ASP A 85 -3.30 3.04 -11.70
N TYR A 86 -3.41 2.88 -10.38
CA TYR A 86 -2.85 1.73 -9.70
C TYR A 86 -3.53 0.44 -10.18
N GLU A 87 -4.85 0.42 -10.32
CA GLU A 87 -5.56 -0.74 -10.86
C GLU A 87 -5.08 -1.09 -12.27
N THR A 88 -4.85 -0.08 -13.10
CA THR A 88 -4.33 -0.28 -14.45
C THR A 88 -2.96 -0.98 -14.41
N LEU A 89 -2.09 -0.56 -13.51
CA LEU A 89 -0.79 -1.21 -13.33
C LEU A 89 -0.93 -2.65 -12.85
N LEU A 90 -1.85 -2.93 -11.92
CA LEU A 90 -2.09 -4.28 -11.44
C LEU A 90 -2.64 -5.18 -12.54
N LYS A 91 -3.56 -4.69 -13.35
CA LYS A 91 -4.12 -5.45 -14.47
C LYS A 91 -3.05 -5.76 -15.49
N ALA A 92 -2.20 -4.78 -15.81
CA ALA A 92 -1.10 -4.98 -16.75
C ALA A 92 -0.10 -6.02 -16.25
N ALA A 93 0.08 -6.14 -14.94
CA ALA A 93 0.97 -7.11 -14.33
C ALA A 93 0.31 -8.48 -14.09
N GLY A 94 -0.96 -8.64 -14.43
CA GLY A 94 -1.71 -9.87 -14.19
C GLY A 94 -2.08 -10.11 -12.73
N LYS A 95 -2.13 -9.04 -11.92
CA LYS A 95 -2.42 -9.14 -10.48
C LYS A 95 -3.89 -8.89 -10.16
N LEU A 96 -4.63 -8.41 -11.11
CA LEU A 96 -6.04 -8.10 -10.92
C LEU A 96 -6.87 -8.49 -12.13
#